data_1cf93abdef6f44aee2e3ce3483c299e5
#
_entry.id   1cf93abdef6f44aee2e3ce3483c299e5
#
_cell.length_a   1.000
_cell.length_b   1.000
_cell.length_c   1.000
_cell.angle_alpha   90.00
_cell.angle_beta   90.00
_cell.angle_gamma   90.00
#
_symmetry.space_group_name_H-M   'P 1'
#
loop_
_entity.id
_entity.type
_entity.pdbx_description
1 polymer ?
#
loop_
_entity_poly.entity_id
_entity_poly.type
_entity_poly.pdbx_seq_one_letter_code
_entity_poly.pdbx_strand_id
1 'polypeptide(L)' 'MTFIIHFKDGHRETYNIRYDEHVEHERDAAWDDVYAAFPNADYIEEF' A
#
# COMPACT_ATOMS: atom_id res chain seq x y z
N MET A 1 -7.90 -3.91 2.98
CA MET A 1 -6.43 -4.03 3.20
C MET A 1 -5.87 -2.70 3.66
N THR A 2 -4.92 -2.75 4.57
CA THR A 2 -4.25 -1.56 5.11
C THR A 2 -2.77 -1.63 4.80
N PHE A 3 -2.23 -0.51 4.31
CA PHE A 3 -0.80 -0.39 4.00
C PHE A 3 -0.19 0.73 4.82
N ILE A 4 1.05 0.54 5.22
CA ILE A 4 1.87 1.57 5.84
C ILE A 4 2.93 1.97 4.82
N ILE A 5 2.94 3.24 4.44
CA ILE A 5 3.86 3.79 3.47
C ILE A 5 4.98 4.50 4.22
N HIS A 6 6.22 4.06 3.99
CA HIS A 6 7.40 4.65 4.62
C HIS A 6 8.14 5.53 3.61
N PHE A 7 8.50 6.72 4.03
CA PHE A 7 9.22 7.68 3.19
C PHE A 7 10.65 7.86 3.70
N LYS A 8 11.52 8.29 2.80
CA LYS A 8 12.96 8.44 3.10
C LYS A 8 13.26 9.49 4.16
N ASP A 9 12.36 10.46 4.34
CA ASP A 9 12.49 11.49 5.36
C ASP A 9 12.09 11.02 6.77
N GLY A 10 11.62 9.76 6.87
CA GLY A 10 11.24 9.16 8.13
C GLY A 10 9.77 9.23 8.48
N HIS A 11 8.95 9.95 7.71
CA HIS A 11 7.51 9.97 8.00
C HIS A 11 6.80 8.75 7.39
N ARG A 12 5.61 8.48 7.90
CA ARG A 12 4.78 7.35 7.48
C ARG A 12 3.35 7.83 7.22
N GLU A 13 2.68 7.15 6.30
CA GLU A 13 1.25 7.36 6.06
C GLU A 13 0.55 6.02 6.03
N THR A 14 -0.72 6.01 6.40
CA THR A 14 -1.58 4.82 6.35
C THR A 14 -2.52 4.95 5.16
N TYR A 15 -2.67 3.88 4.40
CA TYR A 15 -3.54 3.84 3.24
C TYR A 15 -4.44 2.62 3.31
N ASN A 16 -5.76 2.84 3.26
CA ASN A 16 -6.76 1.77 3.34
C ASN A 16 -7.41 1.57 1.97
N ILE A 17 -7.48 0.32 1.54
CA ILE A 17 -8.10 -0.08 0.28
C ILE A 17 -9.17 -1.12 0.58
N ARG A 18 -10.33 -1.01 -0.06
CA ARG A 18 -11.46 -1.92 0.15
C ARG A 18 -11.40 -3.15 -0.77
N TYR A 19 -10.26 -3.80 -0.84
CA TYR A 19 -10.13 -5.07 -1.53
C TYR A 19 -10.11 -6.22 -0.53
N ASP A 20 -10.57 -7.38 -0.97
CA ASP A 20 -10.53 -8.60 -0.16
C ASP A 20 -9.13 -9.21 -0.24
N GLU A 21 -8.42 -9.25 0.90
CA GLU A 21 -7.07 -9.80 0.97
C GLU A 21 -7.02 -11.31 0.72
N HIS A 22 -8.15 -12.00 0.79
CA HIS A 22 -8.25 -13.43 0.53
C HIS A 22 -8.46 -13.76 -0.95
N VAL A 23 -8.64 -12.74 -1.80
CA VAL A 23 -8.80 -12.90 -3.24
C VAL A 23 -7.52 -12.44 -3.93
N GLU A 24 -6.81 -13.37 -4.56
CA GLU A 24 -5.47 -13.13 -5.08
C GLU A 24 -5.39 -11.95 -6.05
N HIS A 25 -6.30 -11.89 -7.02
CA HIS A 25 -6.28 -10.79 -8.00
C HIS A 25 -6.62 -9.42 -7.38
N GLU A 26 -7.40 -9.41 -6.30
CA GLU A 26 -7.68 -8.16 -5.57
C GLU A 26 -6.48 -7.71 -4.76
N ARG A 27 -5.71 -8.65 -4.21
CA ARG A 27 -4.45 -8.32 -3.53
C ARG A 27 -3.45 -7.68 -4.51
N ASP A 28 -3.33 -8.24 -5.70
CA ASP A 28 -2.44 -7.68 -6.73
C ASP A 28 -2.90 -6.29 -7.14
N ALA A 29 -4.20 -6.09 -7.34
CA ALA A 29 -4.77 -4.79 -7.66
C ALA A 29 -4.53 -3.77 -6.55
N ALA A 30 -4.62 -4.19 -5.28
CA ALA A 30 -4.36 -3.32 -4.13
C ALA A 30 -2.92 -2.84 -4.11
N TRP A 31 -1.96 -3.73 -4.36
CA TRP A 31 -0.54 -3.37 -4.43
C TRP A 31 -0.27 -2.40 -5.59
N ASP A 32 -0.87 -2.64 -6.76
CA ASP A 32 -0.76 -1.73 -7.90
C ASP A 32 -1.32 -0.35 -7.55
N ASP A 33 -2.46 -0.30 -6.88
CA ASP A 33 -3.09 0.98 -6.48
C ASP A 33 -2.21 1.75 -5.50
N VAL A 34 -1.66 1.08 -4.50
CA VAL A 34 -0.83 1.77 -3.50
C VAL A 34 0.47 2.27 -4.09
N TYR A 35 1.10 1.51 -5.00
CA TYR A 35 2.29 1.99 -5.70
C TYR A 35 2.00 3.17 -6.60
N ALA A 36 0.85 3.18 -7.25
CA ALA A 36 0.44 4.31 -8.08
C ALA A 36 0.14 5.56 -7.25
N ALA A 37 -0.44 5.38 -6.06
CA ALA A 37 -0.77 6.50 -5.17
C ALA A 37 0.47 7.12 -4.51
N PHE A 38 1.52 6.32 -4.28
CA PHE A 38 2.72 6.75 -3.55
C PHE A 38 4.00 6.42 -4.33
N PRO A 39 4.22 7.08 -5.48
CA PRO A 39 5.39 6.76 -6.31
C PRO A 39 6.73 7.14 -5.66
N ASN A 40 6.70 8.01 -4.65
CA ASN A 40 7.90 8.46 -3.95
C ASN A 40 8.17 7.71 -2.64
N ALA A 41 7.42 6.63 -2.37
CA ALA A 41 7.62 5.85 -1.16
C ALA A 41 8.99 5.16 -1.18
N ASP A 42 9.61 5.07 0.00
CA ASP A 42 10.84 4.31 0.18
C ASP A 42 10.51 2.81 0.15
N TYR A 43 9.56 2.40 0.97
CA TYR A 43 9.02 1.04 0.94
C TYR A 43 7.60 1.04 1.53
N ILE A 44 6.86 -0.02 1.25
CA ILE A 44 5.47 -0.15 1.66
C ILE A 44 5.30 -1.49 2.35
N GLU A 45 4.65 -1.47 3.52
CA GLU A 45 4.32 -2.67 4.27
C GLU A 45 2.81 -2.90 4.25
N GLU A 46 2.40 -4.14 4.21
CA GLU A 46 1.00 -4.52 4.45
C GLU A 46 0.83 -4.75 5.95
N PHE A 47 -0.14 -4.07 6.50
CA PHE A 47 -0.43 -4.19 7.94
C PHE A 47 -1.36 -5.36 8.25
#